data_14e15e8889541878e2a82a5ec694306e
#
_entry.id   14e15e8889541878e2a82a5ec694306e
#
_cell.length_a   1.000
_cell.length_b   1.000
_cell.length_c   1.000
_cell.angle_alpha   90.00
_cell.angle_beta   90.00
_cell.angle_gamma   90.00
#
_symmetry.space_group_name_H-M   'P 1'
#
loop_
_entity.id
_entity.type
_entity.pdbx_description
1 polymer ?
#
loop_
_entity_poly.entity_id
_entity_poly.type
_entity_poly.pdbx_seq_one_letter_code
_entity_poly.pdbx_strand_id
1 'polypeptide(L)' 'MSGAIEFAGSTMNCLVRNISISGAALEVNNPLDIPDRFNLVFKADGTRIPCHVIWRQGEQIGVAFD' A
#
# COMPACT_ATOMS: atom_id res chain seq x y z
N MET A 1 -11.37 -1.61 2.54
CA MET A 1 -11.31 -0.88 1.26
C MET A 1 -10.31 -1.54 0.35
N SER A 2 -10.67 -1.73 -0.91
CA SER A 2 -9.80 -2.39 -1.87
C SER A 2 -8.79 -1.43 -2.46
N GLY A 3 -7.54 -1.88 -2.55
CA GLY A 3 -6.49 -1.12 -3.17
C GLY A 3 -5.53 -2.02 -3.93
N ALA A 4 -4.55 -1.40 -4.55
CA ALA A 4 -3.47 -2.11 -5.23
C ALA A 4 -2.15 -1.41 -4.96
N ILE A 5 -1.12 -2.21 -4.90
CA ILE A 5 0.25 -1.73 -4.75
C ILE A 5 0.89 -1.84 -6.14
N GLU A 6 1.38 -0.71 -6.65
CA GLU A 6 1.93 -0.61 -7.99
C GLU A 6 3.39 -0.21 -7.93
N PHE A 7 4.25 -1.04 -8.52
CA PHE A 7 5.68 -0.76 -8.63
C PHE A 7 6.28 -1.54 -9.79
N ALA A 8 7.25 -0.95 -10.45
CA ALA A 8 8.05 -1.62 -11.50
C ALA A 8 7.18 -2.34 -12.55
N GLY A 9 6.04 -1.75 -12.91
CA GLY A 9 5.13 -2.34 -13.89
C GLY A 9 4.29 -3.49 -13.35
N SER A 10 4.41 -3.82 -12.07
CA SER A 10 3.64 -4.87 -11.41
C SER A 10 2.56 -4.27 -10.53
N THR A 11 1.51 -5.05 -10.30
CA THR A 11 0.38 -4.63 -9.46
C THR A 11 0.01 -5.78 -8.54
N MET A 12 -0.14 -5.50 -7.25
CA MET A 12 -0.56 -6.48 -6.24
C MET A 12 -1.78 -5.95 -5.51
N ASN A 13 -2.78 -6.80 -5.32
CA ASN A 13 -3.96 -6.41 -4.57
C ASN A 13 -3.63 -6.27 -3.08
N CYS A 14 -4.32 -5.35 -2.42
CA CYS A 14 -4.21 -5.19 -0.98
C CYS A 14 -5.54 -4.71 -0.40
N LEU A 15 -5.69 -4.83 0.91
CA LEU A 15 -6.80 -4.22 1.63
C LEU A 15 -6.26 -3.02 2.39
N VAL A 16 -6.91 -1.87 2.20
CA VAL A 16 -6.53 -0.64 2.89
C VAL A 16 -7.30 -0.55 4.19
N ARG A 17 -6.56 -0.41 5.29
CA ARG A 17 -7.14 -0.27 6.63
C ARG A 17 -6.56 0.95 7.32
N ASN A 18 -7.31 1.48 8.28
CA ASN A 18 -6.85 2.58 9.15
C ASN A 18 -6.26 3.76 8.38
N ILE A 19 -6.93 4.12 7.29
CA ILE A 19 -6.45 5.23 6.46
C ILE A 19 -6.61 6.56 7.20
N SER A 20 -5.60 7.43 7.06
CA SER A 20 -5.62 8.78 7.58
C SER A 20 -5.05 9.71 6.52
N ILE A 21 -4.96 10.99 6.86
CA ILE A 21 -4.40 11.97 5.92
C ILE A 21 -2.91 11.73 5.66
N SER A 22 -2.20 11.10 6.60
CA SER A 22 -0.74 10.90 6.49
C SER A 22 -0.33 9.50 6.06
N GLY A 23 -1.22 8.52 6.11
CA GLY A 23 -0.85 7.16 5.76
C GLY A 23 -1.95 6.15 5.98
N ALA A 24 -1.59 4.87 5.91
CA ALA A 24 -2.53 3.78 6.06
C ALA A 24 -1.82 2.49 6.47
N ALA A 25 -2.59 1.54 6.96
CA ALA A 25 -2.15 0.16 7.11
C ALA A 25 -2.73 -0.66 5.97
N LEU A 26 -1.92 -1.51 5.37
CA LEU A 26 -2.32 -2.35 4.24
C LEU A 26 -2.16 -3.81 4.62
N GLU A 27 -3.17 -4.62 4.28
CA GLU A 27 -3.05 -6.07 4.38
C GLU A 27 -2.61 -6.61 3.03
N VAL A 28 -1.54 -7.39 3.03
CA VAL A 28 -0.93 -7.91 1.81
C VAL A 28 -0.53 -9.37 2.03
N ASN A 29 -0.43 -10.15 0.95
CA ASN A 29 -0.07 -11.57 1.07
C ASN A 29 1.42 -11.77 1.30
N ASN A 30 2.27 -10.98 0.66
CA ASN A 30 3.72 -11.15 0.72
C ASN A 30 4.41 -9.82 1.02
N PRO A 31 4.41 -9.38 2.29
CA PRO A 31 4.97 -8.06 2.65
C PRO A 31 6.44 -7.91 2.27
N LEU A 32 7.21 -9.02 2.30
CA LEU A 32 8.65 -8.96 2.02
C LEU A 32 8.95 -8.74 0.53
N ASP A 33 7.99 -8.99 -0.35
CA ASP A 33 8.16 -8.79 -1.79
C ASP A 33 7.86 -7.34 -2.20
N ILE A 34 7.41 -6.52 -1.28
CA ILE A 34 7.01 -5.14 -1.57
C ILE A 34 8.20 -4.22 -1.31
N PRO A 35 8.59 -3.38 -2.29
CA PRO A 35 9.69 -2.44 -2.08
C PRO A 35 9.32 -1.37 -1.08
N ASP A 36 10.31 -0.62 -0.62
CA ASP A 36 10.11 0.45 0.36
C ASP A 36 9.26 1.60 -0.18
N ARG A 37 9.26 1.82 -1.49
CA ARG A 37 8.48 2.88 -2.13
C ARG A 37 7.66 2.32 -3.26
N PHE A 38 6.41 2.78 -3.35
CA PHE A 38 5.49 2.34 -4.40
C PHE A 38 4.33 3.32 -4.49
N ASN A 39 3.44 3.11 -5.45
CA ASN A 39 2.20 3.85 -5.54
C ASN A 39 1.06 3.00 -4.99
N LEU A 40 0.28 3.56 -4.09
CA LEU A 40 -0.96 2.96 -3.63
C LEU A 40 -2.09 3.44 -4.53
N VAL A 41 -2.83 2.49 -5.09
CA VAL A 41 -3.95 2.80 -5.99
C VAL A 41 -5.24 2.43 -5.29
N PHE A 42 -6.16 3.38 -5.21
CA PHE A 42 -7.49 3.12 -4.65
C PHE A 42 -8.40 2.66 -5.79
N LYS A 43 -8.93 1.44 -5.68
CA LYS A 43 -9.68 0.85 -6.79
C LYS A 43 -11.00 1.54 -7.07
N ALA A 44 -11.57 2.20 -6.07
CA ALA A 44 -12.86 2.86 -6.23
C ALA A 44 -12.83 3.94 -7.32
N ASP A 45 -11.74 4.70 -7.41
CA ASP A 45 -11.66 5.85 -8.32
C ASP A 45 -10.34 5.94 -9.09
N GLY A 46 -9.42 4.98 -8.88
CA GLY A 46 -8.13 4.97 -9.57
C GLY A 46 -7.11 5.97 -9.06
N THR A 47 -7.38 6.61 -7.91
CA THR A 47 -6.43 7.56 -7.33
C THR A 47 -5.11 6.86 -7.00
N ARG A 48 -3.99 7.46 -7.37
CA ARG A 48 -2.65 6.97 -7.05
C ARG A 48 -1.99 7.91 -6.07
N ILE A 49 -1.41 7.34 -5.03
CA ILE A 49 -0.69 8.11 -4.02
C ILE A 49 0.68 7.49 -3.82
N PRO A 50 1.77 8.22 -4.10
CA PRO A 50 3.11 7.74 -3.77
C PRO A 50 3.24 7.58 -2.27
N CYS A 51 3.85 6.48 -1.83
CA CYS A 51 4.03 6.23 -0.42
C CYS A 51 5.30 5.43 -0.15
N HIS A 52 5.68 5.36 1.13
CA HIS A 52 6.82 4.55 1.55
C HIS A 52 6.45 3.75 2.80
N VAL A 53 7.09 2.58 2.92
CA VAL A 53 6.84 1.67 4.04
C VAL A 53 7.55 2.18 5.27
N ILE A 54 6.82 2.25 6.39
CA ILE A 54 7.37 2.64 7.68
C ILE A 54 7.49 1.48 8.66
N TRP A 55 6.68 0.43 8.47
CA TRP A 55 6.82 -0.80 9.25
C TRP A 55 6.21 -1.99 8.50
N ARG A 56 6.68 -3.18 8.87
CA ARG A 56 6.16 -4.45 8.34
C ARG A 56 5.94 -5.38 9.51
N GLN A 57 4.78 -6.03 9.57
CA GLN A 57 4.46 -6.96 10.65
C GLN A 57 3.44 -7.98 10.15
N GLY A 58 3.80 -9.28 10.18
CA GLY A 58 2.91 -10.32 9.71
C GLY A 58 2.55 -10.11 8.24
N GLU A 59 1.26 -10.07 7.94
CA GLU A 59 0.75 -9.82 6.59
C GLU A 59 0.28 -8.38 6.42
N GLN A 60 0.84 -7.47 7.21
CA GLN A 60 0.49 -6.05 7.14
C GLN A 60 1.74 -5.20 6.95
N ILE A 61 1.53 -4.06 6.30
CA ILE A 61 2.55 -3.02 6.23
C ILE A 61 1.90 -1.69 6.57
N GLY A 62 2.67 -0.83 7.23
CA GLY A 62 2.25 0.55 7.45
C GLY A 62 2.98 1.43 6.47
N VAL A 63 2.27 2.36 5.85
CA VAL A 63 2.85 3.27 4.87
C VAL A 63 2.53 4.71 5.23
N ALA A 64 3.44 5.60 4.88
CA ALA A 64 3.21 7.04 4.94
C ALA A 64 3.07 7.56 3.52
N PHE A 65 2.14 8.47 3.33
CA PHE A 65 1.94 9.13 2.04
C PHE A 65 3.03 10.18 1.84
N ASP A 66 3.59 10.20 0.64
CA ASP A 66 4.63 11.20 0.30
C ASP A 66 4.03 12.53 -0.12
#